data_120ee8f7a60c0cbdc7dbe023129450d7
#
_entry.id   120ee8f7a60c0cbdc7dbe023129450d7
#
_cell.length_a   1.000
_cell.length_b   1.000
_cell.length_c   1.000
_cell.angle_alpha   90.00
_cell.angle_beta   90.00
_cell.angle_gamma   90.00
#
_symmetry.space_group_name_H-M   'P 1'
#
loop_
_entity.id
_entity.type
_entity.pdbx_description
1 polymer ?
#
loop_
_entity_poly.entity_id
_entity_poly.type
_entity_poly.pdbx_seq_one_letter_code
_entity_poly.pdbx_strand_id
1 'polypeptide(L)'
;DLAVEAGATCIFEETGELIGCEDIMTARAATPELGREIRASVEKAARYYATLGFGSFAAGNAEGGLTTIEEKSLGAYAKSGQSQISGLIKPGDIPPRGGLYLMDVVPDGEVRFGFPNISDNAEIVEMMASGAHMTLFVTGRGSVVGSALAPVIKIAANPHMYERLKDDMDVNAGRILSEGASVEEVGAEIFDLLARVAEGEITKSEDLGHTEFILTYKSFEPIGPACLPV
;
A
#
# COMPACT_ATOMS: atom_id res chain seq x y z
N ASP A 1 11.59 0.59 7.51
CA ASP A 1 13.04 0.40 7.67
C ASP A 1 13.34 -0.64 8.74
N LEU A 2 12.92 -0.46 10.01
CA LEU A 2 13.23 -1.39 11.11
C LEU A 2 12.91 -2.86 10.80
N ALA A 3 11.79 -3.14 10.18
CA ALA A 3 11.42 -4.50 9.77
C ALA A 3 12.38 -5.08 8.72
N VAL A 4 12.80 -4.27 7.73
CA VAL A 4 13.79 -4.67 6.73
C VAL A 4 15.15 -4.93 7.39
N GLU A 5 15.58 -4.08 8.29
CA GLU A 5 16.81 -4.23 9.07
C GLU A 5 16.80 -5.49 9.95
N ALA A 6 15.63 -5.84 10.48
CA ALA A 6 15.40 -7.10 11.21
C ALA A 6 15.37 -8.35 10.30
N GLY A 7 15.48 -8.19 8.97
CA GLY A 7 15.51 -9.29 8.01
C GLY A 7 14.13 -9.70 7.47
N ALA A 8 13.07 -8.94 7.78
CA ALA A 8 11.74 -9.23 7.26
C ALA A 8 11.66 -8.98 5.74
N THR A 9 10.70 -9.64 5.11
CA THR A 9 10.24 -9.29 3.76
C THR A 9 9.12 -8.27 3.90
N CYS A 10 9.33 -7.08 3.36
CA CYS A 10 8.34 -6.01 3.34
C CYS A 10 7.85 -5.78 1.92
N ILE A 11 6.55 -5.75 1.74
CA ILE A 11 5.91 -5.41 0.47
C ILE A 11 5.18 -4.10 0.68
N PHE A 12 5.39 -3.14 -0.20
CA PHE A 12 4.54 -1.93 -0.21
C PHE A 12 3.85 -1.80 -1.57
N GLU A 13 2.64 -1.28 -1.51
CA GLU A 13 1.79 -1.06 -2.65
C GLU A 13 1.32 0.39 -2.61
N GLU A 14 1.69 1.15 -3.61
CA GLU A 14 1.29 2.54 -3.83
C GLU A 14 1.57 2.91 -5.30
N THR A 15 1.60 1.92 -6.21
CA THR A 15 2.08 2.13 -7.60
C THR A 15 1.35 3.28 -8.29
N GLY A 16 0.03 3.35 -8.13
CA GLY A 16 -0.77 4.44 -8.69
C GLY A 16 -0.53 5.78 -8.01
N GLU A 17 0.01 5.78 -6.82
CA GLU A 17 0.31 6.95 -6.01
C GLU A 17 1.81 7.31 -5.98
N LEU A 18 2.59 6.79 -6.92
CA LEU A 18 4.01 7.12 -7.11
C LEU A 18 4.27 7.96 -8.35
N ILE A 19 3.21 8.36 -9.07
CA ILE A 19 3.29 9.20 -10.26
C ILE A 19 3.93 10.54 -9.89
N GLY A 20 5.01 10.91 -10.60
CA GLY A 20 5.84 12.08 -10.30
C GLY A 20 6.98 11.81 -9.32
N CYS A 21 7.07 10.61 -8.74
CA CYS A 21 8.15 10.19 -7.83
C CYS A 21 9.13 9.21 -8.48
N GLU A 22 9.10 9.04 -9.81
CA GLU A 22 9.87 8.04 -10.55
C GLU A 22 11.37 8.14 -10.28
N ASP A 23 11.92 9.35 -10.25
CA ASP A 23 13.36 9.56 -10.02
C ASP A 23 13.78 9.17 -8.60
N ILE A 24 12.96 9.51 -7.61
CA ILE A 24 13.25 9.18 -6.20
C ILE A 24 13.16 7.67 -5.99
N MET A 25 12.17 7.03 -6.58
CA MET A 25 11.99 5.57 -6.49
C MET A 25 13.12 4.81 -7.17
N THR A 26 13.49 5.21 -8.39
CA THR A 26 14.59 4.58 -9.13
C THR A 26 15.94 4.74 -8.43
N ALA A 27 16.17 5.85 -7.73
CA ALA A 27 17.40 6.06 -6.96
C ALA A 27 17.55 5.08 -5.79
N ARG A 28 16.45 4.48 -5.31
CA ARG A 28 16.45 3.48 -4.24
C ARG A 28 16.54 2.04 -4.75
N ALA A 29 16.49 1.81 -6.06
CA ALA A 29 16.52 0.47 -6.63
C ALA A 29 17.88 -0.21 -6.39
N ALA A 30 17.87 -1.51 -6.12
CA ALA A 30 19.08 -2.29 -5.90
C ALA A 30 19.99 -2.38 -7.13
N THR A 31 19.42 -2.26 -8.32
CA THR A 31 20.17 -2.25 -9.58
C THR A 31 19.58 -1.23 -10.56
N PRO A 32 20.37 -0.76 -11.54
CA PRO A 32 19.86 0.12 -12.59
C PRO A 32 18.74 -0.52 -13.44
N GLU A 33 18.75 -1.84 -13.60
CA GLU A 33 17.73 -2.62 -14.30
C GLU A 33 16.39 -2.51 -13.55
N LEU A 34 16.40 -2.83 -12.26
CA LEU A 34 15.23 -2.70 -11.39
C LEU A 34 14.71 -1.25 -11.38
N GLY A 35 15.60 -0.26 -11.39
CA GLY A 35 15.21 1.15 -11.50
C GLY A 35 14.40 1.44 -12.77
N ARG A 36 14.80 0.86 -13.91
CA ARG A 36 14.03 0.98 -15.16
C ARG A 36 12.68 0.27 -15.10
N GLU A 37 12.62 -0.89 -14.47
CA GLU A 37 11.37 -1.65 -14.28
C GLU A 37 10.38 -0.88 -13.39
N ILE A 38 10.86 -0.31 -12.28
CA ILE A 38 10.04 0.53 -11.38
C ILE A 38 9.50 1.75 -12.13
N ARG A 39 10.34 2.45 -12.89
CA ARG A 39 9.90 3.59 -13.71
C ARG A 39 8.82 3.17 -14.71
N ALA A 40 9.04 2.08 -15.43
CA ALA A 40 8.07 1.59 -16.41
C ALA A 40 6.73 1.19 -15.76
N SER A 41 6.76 0.64 -14.54
CA SER A 41 5.57 0.32 -13.74
C SER A 41 4.79 1.59 -13.37
N VAL A 42 5.45 2.64 -12.87
CA VAL A 42 4.78 3.91 -12.53
C VAL A 42 4.22 4.61 -13.78
N GLU A 43 4.97 4.63 -14.89
CA GLU A 43 4.49 5.17 -16.16
C GLU A 43 3.30 4.37 -16.72
N LYS A 44 3.26 3.06 -16.51
CA LYS A 44 2.11 2.21 -16.84
C LYS A 44 0.90 2.60 -16.00
N ALA A 45 1.08 2.80 -14.70
CA ALA A 45 0.02 3.26 -13.81
C ALA A 45 -0.53 4.63 -14.27
N ALA A 46 0.33 5.57 -14.63
CA ALA A 46 -0.07 6.87 -15.15
C ALA A 46 -0.95 6.74 -16.42
N ARG A 47 -0.56 5.86 -17.36
CA ARG A 47 -1.38 5.58 -18.56
C ARG A 47 -2.72 4.95 -18.21
N TYR A 48 -2.74 4.01 -17.28
CA TYR A 48 -3.97 3.37 -16.80
C TYR A 48 -4.95 4.40 -16.23
N TYR A 49 -4.49 5.23 -15.30
CA TYR A 49 -5.34 6.24 -14.68
C TYR A 49 -5.79 7.32 -15.66
N ALA A 50 -4.97 7.68 -16.64
CA ALA A 50 -5.37 8.62 -17.70
C ALA A 50 -6.57 8.12 -18.52
N THR A 51 -6.76 6.81 -18.67
CA THR A 51 -7.93 6.24 -19.38
C THR A 51 -9.24 6.43 -18.62
N LEU A 52 -9.19 6.68 -17.32
CA LEU A 52 -10.37 6.95 -16.48
C LEU A 52 -10.92 8.38 -16.66
N GLY A 53 -10.21 9.26 -17.36
CA GLY A 53 -10.61 10.64 -17.63
C GLY A 53 -10.47 11.60 -16.43
N PHE A 54 -10.09 11.12 -15.29
CA PHE A 54 -9.71 11.91 -14.11
C PHE A 54 -8.46 11.27 -13.55
N GLY A 55 -7.52 12.05 -13.11
CA GLY A 55 -6.28 11.53 -12.52
C GLY A 55 -6.57 10.51 -11.39
N SER A 56 -5.58 9.75 -10.99
CA SER A 56 -5.61 8.73 -9.92
C SER A 56 -5.95 9.29 -8.53
N PHE A 57 -6.81 10.25 -8.48
CA PHE A 57 -7.08 11.10 -7.34
C PHE A 57 -8.50 10.84 -6.84
N ALA A 58 -8.65 10.01 -5.83
CA ALA A 58 -9.95 9.69 -5.28
C ALA A 58 -10.67 10.95 -4.77
N ALA A 59 -11.98 10.99 -4.96
CA ALA A 59 -12.83 12.04 -4.41
C ALA A 59 -12.57 12.21 -2.91
N GLY A 60 -12.53 13.46 -2.44
CA GLY A 60 -12.23 13.78 -1.05
C GLY A 60 -10.73 14.00 -0.73
N ASN A 61 -9.80 13.65 -1.60
CA ASN A 61 -8.41 14.06 -1.44
C ASN A 61 -8.26 15.57 -1.64
N ALA A 62 -8.90 16.14 -2.66
CA ALA A 62 -8.95 17.60 -2.87
C ALA A 62 -9.68 18.32 -1.72
N GLU A 63 -10.76 17.76 -1.20
CA GLU A 63 -11.46 18.28 -0.02
C GLU A 63 -10.58 18.26 1.23
N GLY A 64 -9.65 17.30 1.32
CA GLY A 64 -8.63 17.19 2.36
C GLY A 64 -7.43 18.10 2.17
N GLY A 65 -7.39 18.89 1.10
CA GLY A 65 -6.35 19.90 0.83
C GLY A 65 -5.26 19.49 -0.15
N LEU A 66 -5.30 18.27 -0.72
CA LEU A 66 -4.36 17.86 -1.76
C LEU A 66 -4.69 18.53 -3.10
N THR A 67 -3.68 19.01 -3.81
CA THR A 67 -3.83 19.80 -5.03
C THR A 67 -3.54 19.00 -6.30
N THR A 68 -2.56 18.10 -6.27
CA THR A 68 -2.13 17.30 -7.42
C THR A 68 -1.83 15.85 -7.03
N ILE A 69 -1.74 14.97 -8.03
CA ILE A 69 -1.32 13.59 -7.83
C ILE A 69 0.14 13.51 -7.36
N GLU A 70 1.00 14.38 -7.83
CA GLU A 70 2.41 14.43 -7.43
C GLU A 70 2.55 14.80 -5.94
N GLU A 71 1.72 15.72 -5.43
CA GLU A 71 1.68 16.03 -4.00
C GLU A 71 1.24 14.82 -3.17
N LYS A 72 0.22 14.09 -3.62
CA LYS A 72 -0.22 12.85 -2.98
C LYS A 72 0.89 11.79 -3.03
N SER A 73 1.58 11.66 -4.16
CA SER A 73 2.65 10.69 -4.38
C SER A 73 3.85 10.91 -3.46
N LEU A 74 4.19 12.14 -3.11
CA LEU A 74 5.24 12.41 -2.11
C LEU A 74 4.88 11.83 -0.73
N GLY A 75 3.60 11.90 -0.34
CA GLY A 75 3.12 11.26 0.89
C GLY A 75 3.15 9.74 0.82
N ALA A 76 2.75 9.17 -0.31
CA ALA A 76 2.79 7.73 -0.56
C ALA A 76 4.24 7.20 -0.55
N TYR A 77 5.15 7.89 -1.25
CA TYR A 77 6.57 7.58 -1.22
C TYR A 77 7.13 7.51 0.22
N ALA A 78 6.78 8.50 1.06
CA ALA A 78 7.27 8.58 2.43
C ALA A 78 6.86 7.37 3.30
N LYS A 79 5.72 6.74 3.03
CA LYS A 79 5.27 5.53 3.75
C LYS A 79 6.24 4.35 3.58
N SER A 80 6.96 4.27 2.47
CA SER A 80 7.88 3.17 2.17
C SER A 80 9.26 3.28 2.84
N GLY A 81 9.51 4.33 3.65
CA GLY A 81 10.79 4.56 4.32
C GLY A 81 11.95 4.89 3.36
N GLN A 82 13.17 4.54 3.76
CA GLN A 82 14.40 4.84 3.02
C GLN A 82 15.17 3.59 2.57
N SER A 83 14.71 2.40 2.93
CA SER A 83 15.38 1.15 2.58
C SER A 83 15.51 0.97 1.07
N GLN A 84 16.58 0.29 0.66
CA GLN A 84 16.78 -0.06 -0.75
C GLN A 84 15.67 -0.98 -1.24
N ILE A 85 15.13 -0.70 -2.43
CA ILE A 85 14.11 -1.54 -3.06
C ILE A 85 14.82 -2.75 -3.70
N SER A 86 14.48 -3.94 -3.20
CA SER A 86 15.11 -5.21 -3.59
C SER A 86 14.49 -5.85 -4.83
N GLY A 87 13.25 -5.48 -5.17
CA GLY A 87 12.55 -6.02 -6.32
C GLY A 87 11.21 -5.36 -6.59
N LEU A 88 10.70 -5.64 -7.79
CA LEU A 88 9.34 -5.36 -8.23
C LEU A 88 8.62 -6.68 -8.36
N ILE A 89 7.42 -6.79 -7.80
CA ILE A 89 6.60 -8.01 -7.84
C ILE A 89 5.20 -7.72 -8.37
N LYS A 90 4.53 -8.73 -8.83
CA LYS A 90 3.11 -8.71 -9.18
C LYS A 90 2.28 -9.34 -8.06
N PRO A 91 0.97 -9.05 -7.98
CA PRO A 91 0.07 -9.76 -7.07
C PRO A 91 0.18 -11.28 -7.21
N GLY A 92 0.47 -11.96 -6.09
CA GLY A 92 0.68 -13.41 -6.04
C GLY A 92 2.14 -13.88 -6.23
N ASP A 93 3.05 -13.00 -6.61
CA ASP A 93 4.48 -13.33 -6.65
C ASP A 93 5.05 -13.36 -5.22
N ILE A 94 5.77 -14.42 -4.91
CA ILE A 94 6.43 -14.56 -3.60
C ILE A 94 7.83 -13.94 -3.65
N PRO A 95 8.13 -12.91 -2.83
CA PRO A 95 9.48 -12.36 -2.74
C PRO A 95 10.50 -13.45 -2.38
N PRO A 96 11.64 -13.53 -3.09
CA PRO A 96 12.57 -14.65 -2.94
C PRO A 96 13.44 -14.59 -1.66
N ARG A 97 13.46 -13.45 -0.97
CA ARG A 97 14.29 -13.22 0.23
C ARG A 97 13.80 -11.99 1.00
N GLY A 98 14.33 -11.77 2.20
CA GLY A 98 14.11 -10.54 2.97
C GLY A 98 14.51 -9.28 2.19
N GLY A 99 13.85 -8.18 2.48
CA GLY A 99 14.07 -6.88 1.83
C GLY A 99 12.77 -6.12 1.57
N LEU A 100 12.86 -4.99 0.88
CA LEU A 100 11.73 -4.16 0.50
C LEU A 100 11.35 -4.39 -0.96
N TYR A 101 10.08 -4.66 -1.23
CA TYR A 101 9.55 -4.93 -2.56
C TYR A 101 8.40 -4.00 -2.89
N LEU A 102 8.40 -3.43 -4.09
CA LEU A 102 7.24 -2.72 -4.62
C LEU A 102 6.33 -3.72 -5.33
N MET A 103 5.03 -3.67 -5.03
CA MET A 103 4.01 -4.43 -5.76
C MET A 103 3.41 -3.57 -6.87
N ASP A 104 3.52 -4.03 -8.10
CA ASP A 104 2.88 -3.42 -9.27
C ASP A 104 1.50 -4.04 -9.48
N VAL A 105 0.47 -3.35 -9.01
CA VAL A 105 -0.92 -3.82 -9.06
C VAL A 105 -1.63 -3.52 -10.38
N VAL A 106 -1.05 -2.70 -11.24
CA VAL A 106 -1.63 -2.40 -12.55
C VAL A 106 -1.26 -3.51 -13.53
N PRO A 107 -2.23 -4.18 -14.18
CA PRO A 107 -1.95 -5.24 -15.14
C PRO A 107 -1.16 -4.74 -16.35
N ASP A 108 -0.43 -5.63 -16.97
CA ASP A 108 0.22 -5.38 -18.27
C ASP A 108 -0.81 -5.43 -19.40
N GLY A 109 -0.54 -4.69 -20.49
CA GLY A 109 -1.38 -4.66 -21.67
C GLY A 109 -2.23 -3.40 -21.80
N GLU A 110 -3.17 -3.44 -22.73
CA GLU A 110 -4.08 -2.34 -23.02
C GLU A 110 -5.42 -2.55 -22.30
N VAL A 111 -6.00 -1.47 -21.80
CA VAL A 111 -7.36 -1.49 -21.21
C VAL A 111 -8.38 -1.76 -22.31
N ARG A 112 -8.97 -2.95 -22.30
CA ARG A 112 -9.96 -3.38 -23.30
C ARG A 112 -11.34 -3.60 -22.71
N PHE A 113 -11.41 -4.23 -21.53
CA PHE A 113 -12.66 -4.65 -20.90
C PHE A 113 -12.60 -4.35 -19.40
N GLY A 114 -13.49 -3.47 -18.95
CA GLY A 114 -13.58 -3.13 -17.54
C GLY A 114 -12.25 -2.66 -16.93
N PHE A 115 -12.26 -2.48 -15.63
CA PHE A 115 -11.05 -2.10 -14.90
C PHE A 115 -10.79 -3.13 -13.81
N PRO A 116 -9.54 -3.58 -13.64
CA PRO A 116 -9.21 -4.42 -12.50
C PRO A 116 -9.50 -3.67 -11.20
N ASN A 117 -9.82 -4.43 -10.18
CA ASN A 117 -10.10 -3.86 -8.87
C ASN A 117 -8.80 -3.35 -8.24
N ILE A 118 -8.69 -2.04 -8.08
CA ILE A 118 -7.61 -1.35 -7.37
C ILE A 118 -8.26 -0.61 -6.20
N SER A 119 -8.10 -1.15 -5.01
CA SER A 119 -8.67 -0.61 -3.77
C SER A 119 -7.97 -1.21 -2.56
N ASP A 120 -8.06 -0.54 -1.41
CA ASP A 120 -7.44 -0.98 -0.15
C ASP A 120 -7.69 -2.47 0.14
N ASN A 121 -8.93 -2.94 0.00
CA ASN A 121 -9.30 -4.34 0.26
C ASN A 121 -8.66 -5.31 -0.74
N ALA A 122 -8.58 -4.92 -2.02
CA ALA A 122 -7.97 -5.75 -3.06
C ALA A 122 -6.47 -5.90 -2.82
N GLU A 123 -5.81 -4.80 -2.53
CA GLU A 123 -4.36 -4.74 -2.34
C GLU A 123 -3.90 -5.48 -1.09
N ILE A 124 -4.68 -5.40 0.01
CA ILE A 124 -4.44 -6.23 1.21
C ILE A 124 -4.48 -7.71 0.85
N VAL A 125 -5.52 -8.17 0.13
CA VAL A 125 -5.65 -9.57 -0.29
C VAL A 125 -4.50 -9.99 -1.21
N GLU A 126 -4.06 -9.12 -2.11
CA GLU A 126 -2.95 -9.36 -3.04
C GLU A 126 -1.60 -9.45 -2.32
N MET A 127 -1.37 -8.62 -1.31
CA MET A 127 -0.18 -8.74 -0.46
C MET A 127 -0.18 -10.05 0.32
N MET A 128 -1.35 -10.50 0.84
CA MET A 128 -1.46 -11.80 1.49
C MET A 128 -1.19 -12.95 0.50
N ALA A 129 -1.70 -12.85 -0.73
CA ALA A 129 -1.41 -13.82 -1.79
C ALA A 129 0.09 -13.86 -2.16
N SER A 130 0.81 -12.77 -1.93
CA SER A 130 2.28 -12.67 -2.10
C SER A 130 3.06 -13.08 -0.84
N GLY A 131 2.39 -13.68 0.14
CA GLY A 131 3.02 -14.26 1.34
C GLY A 131 3.16 -13.32 2.53
N ALA A 132 2.53 -12.15 2.52
CA ALA A 132 2.49 -11.30 3.70
C ALA A 132 1.65 -11.94 4.81
N HIS A 133 2.05 -11.73 6.07
CA HIS A 133 1.37 -12.28 7.24
C HIS A 133 0.53 -11.23 7.99
N MET A 134 0.76 -9.96 7.73
CA MET A 134 0.02 -8.84 8.30
C MET A 134 0.22 -7.59 7.44
N THR A 135 -0.63 -6.59 7.65
CA THR A 135 -0.56 -5.31 6.93
C THR A 135 -0.39 -4.15 7.91
N LEU A 136 0.52 -3.24 7.60
CA LEU A 136 0.60 -1.91 8.20
C LEU A 136 -0.17 -0.94 7.30
N PHE A 137 -1.33 -0.49 7.74
CA PHE A 137 -2.20 0.38 6.96
C PHE A 137 -2.11 1.83 7.45
N VAL A 138 -1.40 2.67 6.71
CA VAL A 138 -1.17 4.09 7.05
C VAL A 138 -2.21 4.97 6.36
N THR A 139 -2.94 5.75 7.14
CA THR A 139 -4.00 6.62 6.60
C THR A 139 -4.01 8.01 7.23
N GLY A 140 -4.25 9.04 6.42
CA GLY A 140 -4.47 10.42 6.88
C GLY A 140 -5.95 10.76 7.08
N ARG A 141 -6.86 10.06 6.39
CA ARG A 141 -8.32 10.30 6.43
C ARG A 141 -9.05 9.34 7.36
N GLY A 142 -8.46 8.24 7.71
CA GLY A 142 -9.07 7.15 8.44
C GLY A 142 -9.66 6.08 7.52
N SER A 143 -9.65 4.85 8.00
CA SER A 143 -10.26 3.70 7.35
C SER A 143 -10.68 2.70 8.42
N VAL A 144 -11.81 2.05 8.20
CA VAL A 144 -12.28 0.92 9.03
C VAL A 144 -11.85 -0.43 8.46
N VAL A 145 -11.05 -0.42 7.38
CA VAL A 145 -10.64 -1.64 6.69
C VAL A 145 -9.91 -2.60 7.63
N GLY A 146 -10.34 -3.86 7.60
CA GLY A 146 -9.65 -4.99 8.19
C GLY A 146 -9.42 -6.06 7.15
N SER A 147 -9.23 -7.30 7.54
CA SER A 147 -9.10 -8.42 6.62
C SER A 147 -9.53 -9.73 7.27
N ALA A 148 -10.24 -10.56 6.51
CA ALA A 148 -10.55 -11.93 6.93
C ALA A 148 -9.34 -12.87 6.90
N LEU A 149 -8.20 -12.45 6.32
CA LEU A 149 -7.05 -13.30 6.05
C LEU A 149 -5.91 -13.13 7.03
N ALA A 150 -5.68 -11.89 7.50
CA ALA A 150 -4.52 -11.57 8.34
C ALA A 150 -4.73 -10.26 9.09
N PRO A 151 -4.00 -10.01 10.20
CA PRO A 151 -4.09 -8.78 10.97
C PRO A 151 -3.80 -7.53 10.12
N VAL A 152 -4.57 -6.46 10.37
CA VAL A 152 -4.35 -5.13 9.80
C VAL A 152 -4.12 -4.15 10.95
N ILE A 153 -2.86 -3.70 11.10
CA ILE A 153 -2.47 -2.66 12.06
C ILE A 153 -2.72 -1.31 11.41
N LYS A 154 -3.64 -0.52 11.95
CA LYS A 154 -4.01 0.79 11.41
C LYS A 154 -3.25 1.93 12.09
N ILE A 155 -2.54 2.73 11.27
CA ILE A 155 -1.68 3.82 11.71
C ILE A 155 -2.27 5.15 11.24
N ALA A 156 -2.64 5.98 12.20
CA ALA A 156 -3.17 7.31 11.94
C ALA A 156 -2.04 8.32 11.70
N ALA A 157 -1.97 8.90 10.52
CA ALA A 157 -1.02 9.97 10.19
C ALA A 157 -1.50 11.38 10.61
N ASN A 158 -2.77 11.51 11.02
CA ASN A 158 -3.39 12.79 11.38
C ASN A 158 -3.94 12.72 12.82
N PRO A 159 -3.50 13.60 13.73
CA PRO A 159 -3.93 13.56 15.14
C PRO A 159 -5.44 13.82 15.31
N HIS A 160 -6.04 14.70 14.53
CA HIS A 160 -7.48 14.98 14.63
C HIS A 160 -8.32 13.80 14.12
N MET A 161 -7.85 13.09 13.11
CA MET A 161 -8.49 11.87 12.64
C MET A 161 -8.37 10.77 13.70
N TYR A 162 -7.20 10.62 14.32
CA TYR A 162 -7.01 9.65 15.40
C TYR A 162 -8.01 9.84 16.54
N GLU A 163 -8.21 11.06 17.02
CA GLU A 163 -9.17 11.34 18.08
C GLU A 163 -10.62 10.97 17.72
N ARG A 164 -10.97 11.08 16.44
CA ARG A 164 -12.30 10.72 15.94
C ARG A 164 -12.50 9.23 15.75
N LEU A 165 -11.43 8.50 15.43
CA LEU A 165 -11.42 7.08 15.09
C LEU A 165 -10.48 6.28 16.00
N LYS A 166 -10.28 6.73 17.24
CA LYS A 166 -9.33 6.10 18.15
C LYS A 166 -9.65 4.64 18.48
N ASP A 167 -10.92 4.25 18.35
CA ASP A 167 -11.33 2.88 18.55
C ASP A 167 -10.97 1.97 17.35
N ASP A 168 -10.73 2.58 16.18
CA ASP A 168 -10.34 1.89 14.96
C ASP A 168 -8.83 1.92 14.69
N MET A 169 -8.10 2.91 15.22
CA MET A 169 -6.68 3.14 14.92
C MET A 169 -5.78 2.59 16.01
N ASP A 170 -4.84 1.71 15.66
CA ASP A 170 -3.91 1.09 16.62
C ASP A 170 -2.82 2.07 17.09
N VAL A 171 -2.28 2.90 16.19
CA VAL A 171 -1.19 3.82 16.47
C VAL A 171 -1.52 5.24 16.05
N ASN A 172 -1.22 6.23 16.91
CA ASN A 172 -1.28 7.66 16.58
C ASN A 172 0.09 8.17 16.12
N ALA A 173 0.42 8.05 14.85
CA ALA A 173 1.62 8.68 14.29
C ALA A 173 1.46 10.20 14.10
N GLY A 174 0.23 10.73 14.11
CA GLY A 174 -0.03 12.17 14.04
C GLY A 174 0.57 12.99 15.19
N ARG A 175 0.92 12.37 16.31
CA ARG A 175 1.61 13.02 17.44
C ARG A 175 3.02 13.54 17.07
N ILE A 176 3.61 13.06 15.99
CA ILE A 176 4.84 13.66 15.43
C ILE A 176 4.59 15.15 15.10
N LEU A 177 3.42 15.47 14.59
CA LEU A 177 3.03 16.83 14.20
C LEU A 177 2.49 17.65 15.37
N SER A 178 1.73 17.02 16.28
CA SER A 178 0.97 17.73 17.32
C SER A 178 1.69 17.80 18.68
N GLU A 179 2.56 16.85 18.99
CA GLU A 179 3.16 16.69 20.31
C GLU A 179 4.70 16.70 20.28
N GLY A 180 5.29 16.77 19.06
CA GLY A 180 6.76 16.79 18.91
C GLY A 180 7.44 15.45 19.16
N ALA A 181 6.69 14.33 19.07
CA ALA A 181 7.30 13.00 19.11
C ALA A 181 8.24 12.82 17.90
N SER A 182 9.34 12.10 18.07
CA SER A 182 10.22 11.83 16.93
C SER A 182 9.71 10.72 16.03
N VAL A 183 10.19 10.68 14.80
CA VAL A 183 9.89 9.60 13.84
C VAL A 183 10.42 8.26 14.38
N GLU A 184 11.57 8.30 15.04
CA GLU A 184 12.23 7.12 15.64
C GLU A 184 11.39 6.54 16.78
N GLU A 185 10.86 7.38 17.68
CA GLU A 185 9.98 6.94 18.78
C GLU A 185 8.71 6.27 18.25
N VAL A 186 8.03 6.90 17.29
CA VAL A 186 6.81 6.35 16.72
C VAL A 186 7.13 5.10 15.87
N GLY A 187 8.25 5.10 15.15
CA GLY A 187 8.72 3.95 14.40
C GLY A 187 9.00 2.74 15.28
N ALA A 188 9.63 2.95 16.44
CA ALA A 188 9.87 1.89 17.42
C ALA A 188 8.56 1.34 18.00
N GLU A 189 7.60 2.20 18.34
CA GLU A 189 6.26 1.78 18.79
C GLU A 189 5.53 0.91 17.77
N ILE A 190 5.55 1.31 16.48
CA ILE A 190 4.96 0.52 15.42
C ILE A 190 5.66 -0.84 15.30
N PHE A 191 6.98 -0.87 15.38
CA PHE A 191 7.75 -2.10 15.28
C PHE A 191 7.48 -3.04 16.46
N ASP A 192 7.40 -2.51 17.68
CA ASP A 192 7.06 -3.27 18.89
C ASP A 192 5.63 -3.84 18.79
N LEU A 193 4.67 -3.06 18.30
CA LEU A 193 3.30 -3.55 18.06
C LEU A 193 3.29 -4.65 17.01
N LEU A 194 4.02 -4.47 15.91
CA LEU A 194 4.15 -5.49 14.86
C LEU A 194 4.66 -6.81 15.45
N ALA A 195 5.68 -6.77 16.34
CA ALA A 195 6.20 -7.96 17.01
C ALA A 195 5.14 -8.62 17.93
N ARG A 196 4.40 -7.83 18.71
CA ARG A 196 3.34 -8.37 19.59
C ARG A 196 2.18 -8.97 18.77
N VAL A 197 1.79 -8.35 17.67
CA VAL A 197 0.76 -8.91 16.78
C VAL A 197 1.25 -10.22 16.14
N ALA A 198 2.52 -10.30 15.76
CA ALA A 198 3.12 -11.55 15.29
C ALA A 198 3.13 -12.66 16.37
N GLU A 199 3.13 -12.30 17.64
CA GLU A 199 3.02 -13.21 18.78
C GLU A 199 1.56 -13.53 19.18
N GLY A 200 0.58 -12.92 18.51
CA GLY A 200 -0.85 -13.20 18.69
C GLY A 200 -1.64 -12.12 19.43
N GLU A 201 -1.09 -10.91 19.63
CA GLU A 201 -1.89 -9.77 20.06
C GLU A 201 -2.88 -9.41 18.93
N ILE A 202 -4.15 -9.23 19.27
CA ILE A 202 -5.19 -8.87 18.30
C ILE A 202 -5.17 -7.37 18.01
N THR A 203 -5.35 -7.01 16.76
CA THR A 203 -5.50 -5.61 16.32
C THR A 203 -6.91 -5.08 16.62
N LYS A 204 -7.08 -3.77 16.60
CA LYS A 204 -8.40 -3.15 16.74
C LYS A 204 -9.38 -3.57 15.65
N SER A 205 -8.89 -3.77 14.41
CA SER A 205 -9.74 -4.27 13.34
C SER A 205 -10.25 -5.68 13.60
N GLU A 206 -9.44 -6.56 14.18
CA GLU A 206 -9.86 -7.90 14.58
C GLU A 206 -10.84 -7.86 15.76
N ASP A 207 -10.57 -7.04 16.78
CA ASP A 207 -11.45 -6.87 17.96
C ASP A 207 -12.83 -6.34 17.56
N LEU A 208 -12.87 -5.43 16.58
CA LEU A 208 -14.13 -4.89 16.02
C LEU A 208 -14.82 -5.83 15.01
N GLY A 209 -14.17 -6.93 14.64
CA GLY A 209 -14.71 -7.91 13.69
C GLY A 209 -14.72 -7.44 12.23
N HIS A 210 -13.78 -6.58 11.86
CA HIS A 210 -13.60 -6.15 10.46
C HIS A 210 -12.92 -7.26 9.66
N THR A 211 -13.72 -7.98 8.86
CA THR A 211 -13.30 -9.18 8.13
C THR A 211 -13.56 -9.03 6.63
N GLU A 212 -13.19 -7.89 6.09
CA GLU A 212 -13.36 -7.61 4.68
C GLU A 212 -12.57 -8.60 3.84
N PHE A 213 -13.15 -8.99 2.73
CA PHE A 213 -12.55 -9.85 1.73
C PHE A 213 -13.15 -9.56 0.36
N ILE A 214 -12.31 -9.49 -0.66
CA ILE A 214 -12.74 -9.33 -2.04
C ILE A 214 -11.94 -10.29 -2.94
N LEU A 215 -12.62 -10.94 -3.87
CA LEU A 215 -11.93 -11.63 -4.96
C LEU A 215 -11.41 -10.61 -5.95
N THR A 216 -10.11 -10.64 -6.20
CA THR A 216 -9.43 -9.74 -7.12
C THR A 216 -9.00 -10.44 -8.39
N TYR A 217 -8.85 -9.71 -9.46
CA TYR A 217 -8.19 -10.15 -10.69
C TYR A 217 -7.42 -8.98 -11.30
N LYS A 218 -6.31 -9.30 -11.93
CA LYS A 218 -5.43 -8.31 -12.56
C LYS A 218 -5.24 -8.61 -14.03
N SER A 219 -6.34 -8.56 -14.79
CA SER A 219 -6.33 -8.78 -16.24
C SER A 219 -7.27 -7.83 -16.94
N PHE A 220 -6.85 -7.32 -18.09
CA PHE A 220 -7.69 -6.56 -19.00
C PHE A 220 -8.40 -7.46 -20.03
N GLU A 221 -8.11 -8.74 -20.04
CA GLU A 221 -8.77 -9.69 -20.91
C GLU A 221 -10.11 -10.14 -20.29
N PRO A 222 -11.11 -10.42 -21.11
CA PRO A 222 -12.40 -10.90 -20.62
C PRO A 222 -12.21 -12.26 -19.94
N ILE A 223 -12.64 -12.35 -18.68
CA ILE A 223 -12.65 -13.60 -17.93
C ILE A 223 -14.07 -14.14 -17.97
N GLY A 224 -14.26 -15.18 -18.73
CA GLY A 224 -15.54 -15.87 -18.86
C GLY A 224 -15.37 -17.37 -18.96
N PRO A 225 -16.48 -18.13 -18.88
CA PRO A 225 -16.42 -19.56 -19.16
C PRO A 225 -15.87 -19.80 -20.57
N ALA A 226 -14.90 -20.68 -20.70
CA ALA A 226 -14.27 -21.01 -21.99
C ALA A 226 -15.26 -21.60 -23.03
N CYS A 227 -16.47 -21.94 -22.61
CA CYS A 227 -17.56 -22.42 -23.46
C CYS A 227 -18.44 -21.31 -24.03
N LEU A 228 -18.25 -20.06 -23.64
CA LEU A 228 -18.95 -18.97 -24.29
C LEU A 228 -18.20 -18.57 -25.58
N PRO A 229 -18.91 -18.42 -26.72
CA PRO A 229 -18.27 -17.92 -27.92
C PRO A 229 -17.76 -16.51 -27.67
N VAL A 230 -16.53 -16.27 -28.07
CA VAL A 230 -15.87 -14.96 -28.04
C VAL A 230 -16.34 -14.12 -29.21
#